data_bbf478ed10c4574a05f600326a4b171a
#
_entry.id   bbf478ed10c4574a05f600326a4b171a
#
_cell.length_a   1.000
_cell.length_b   1.000
_cell.length_c   1.000
_cell.angle_alpha   90.00
_cell.angle_beta   90.00
_cell.angle_gamma   90.00
#
_symmetry.space_group_name_H-M   'P 1'
#
loop_
_entity.id
_entity.type
_entity.pdbx_description
1 polymer ?
#
loop_
_entity_poly.entity_id
_entity_poly.type
_entity_poly.pdbx_seq_one_letter_code
_entity_poly.pdbx_strand_id
1 'polypeptide(L)'
;MKDQIIYKRSIHQHLKTLLATVVLTGLALCSKAQLNPFQNMYFQNQYMYNPAMAGLDKVLNLNLNYRQQWSNFPGAPKTGSLTADFQPADKVGVGLNVTDDQSGLIRSTRVMATYAYHLPLSDQTEQLSFGVSLGVNDSRVNYDAINGDVTDQEIAKYNQLKAYADGDFGVAYTSDKLYIGGALPNLKAAFFKNSDSRFDADRLLFITSASYKISLEGTGQGFVLAPLAAFRVVKGYKDIVDAGANFTMNDYGLYLQGIYHSNESMGLGFGLDQTNYAFSFNYNLETGQIRNYTGGAFELGIKFKLFQKSYNKQ
;
A
#
# COMPACT_ATOMS: atom_id res chain seq x y z
N MET A 1 -47.79 -1.10 -48.04
CA MET A 1 -46.81 -0.01 -47.82
C MET A 1 -46.69 0.39 -46.36
N LYS A 2 -47.77 0.44 -45.58
CA LYS A 2 -47.72 0.76 -44.12
C LYS A 2 -46.97 -0.32 -43.28
N ASP A 3 -47.15 -1.58 -43.61
CA ASP A 3 -46.56 -2.71 -42.81
C ASP A 3 -45.02 -2.78 -42.93
N GLN A 4 -44.46 -2.41 -44.06
CA GLN A 4 -43.01 -2.38 -44.27
C GLN A 4 -42.33 -1.22 -43.47
N ILE A 5 -43.05 -0.13 -43.23
CA ILE A 5 -42.53 1.01 -42.45
C ILE A 5 -42.50 0.64 -40.97
N ILE A 6 -43.53 -0.04 -40.48
CA ILE A 6 -43.62 -0.49 -39.07
C ILE A 6 -42.52 -1.52 -38.77
N TYR A 7 -42.30 -2.48 -39.67
CA TYR A 7 -41.26 -3.51 -39.56
C TYR A 7 -39.83 -2.90 -39.52
N LYS A 8 -39.54 -1.95 -40.42
CA LYS A 8 -38.23 -1.23 -40.38
C LYS A 8 -38.04 -0.42 -39.11
N ARG A 9 -39.09 0.17 -38.56
CA ARG A 9 -39.02 0.95 -37.32
C ARG A 9 -38.74 0.08 -36.08
N SER A 10 -39.35 -1.14 -36.05
CA SER A 10 -39.10 -2.15 -35.01
C SER A 10 -37.65 -2.67 -35.04
N ILE A 11 -37.13 -3.00 -36.22
CA ILE A 11 -35.73 -3.45 -36.37
C ILE A 11 -34.74 -2.38 -35.91
N HIS A 12 -34.97 -1.11 -36.24
CA HIS A 12 -34.13 0.00 -35.81
C HIS A 12 -34.16 0.21 -34.30
N GLN A 13 -35.31 0.00 -33.65
CA GLN A 13 -35.42 0.07 -32.20
C GLN A 13 -34.66 -1.08 -31.53
N HIS A 14 -34.84 -2.31 -32.00
CA HIS A 14 -34.10 -3.47 -31.46
C HIS A 14 -32.58 -3.34 -31.65
N LEU A 15 -32.14 -2.82 -32.79
CA LEU A 15 -30.73 -2.59 -33.07
C LEU A 15 -30.13 -1.48 -32.10
N LYS A 16 -30.86 -0.42 -31.84
CA LYS A 16 -30.47 0.62 -30.88
C LYS A 16 -30.41 0.08 -29.45
N THR A 17 -31.39 -0.76 -29.07
CA THR A 17 -31.41 -1.39 -27.74
C THR A 17 -30.25 -2.36 -27.59
N LEU A 18 -29.99 -3.18 -28.61
CA LEU A 18 -28.84 -4.11 -28.62
C LEU A 18 -27.50 -3.36 -28.52
N LEU A 19 -27.35 -2.29 -29.31
CA LEU A 19 -26.15 -1.45 -29.27
C LEU A 19 -25.96 -0.78 -27.90
N ALA A 20 -27.05 -0.25 -27.32
CA ALA A 20 -27.02 0.32 -25.97
C ALA A 20 -26.69 -0.72 -24.91
N THR A 21 -27.22 -1.94 -25.01
CA THR A 21 -26.91 -3.02 -24.08
C THR A 21 -25.44 -3.46 -24.20
N VAL A 22 -24.92 -3.58 -25.41
CA VAL A 22 -23.50 -3.90 -25.65
C VAL A 22 -22.56 -2.83 -25.11
N VAL A 23 -22.93 -1.53 -25.29
CA VAL A 23 -22.16 -0.41 -24.72
C VAL A 23 -22.24 -0.40 -23.20
N LEU A 24 -23.43 -0.61 -22.59
CA LEU A 24 -23.56 -0.70 -21.13
C LEU A 24 -22.80 -1.91 -20.56
N THR A 25 -22.84 -3.06 -21.22
CA THR A 25 -22.10 -4.25 -20.78
C THR A 25 -20.60 -4.05 -20.93
N GLY A 26 -20.15 -3.36 -21.99
CA GLY A 26 -18.75 -2.99 -22.18
C GLY A 26 -18.23 -2.01 -21.10
N LEU A 27 -19.06 -1.09 -20.63
CA LEU A 27 -18.74 -0.14 -19.55
C LEU A 27 -18.66 -0.85 -18.18
N ALA A 28 -19.48 -1.90 -17.95
CA ALA A 28 -19.45 -2.67 -16.71
C ALA A 28 -18.17 -3.53 -16.56
N LEU A 29 -17.50 -3.89 -17.67
CA LEU A 29 -16.25 -4.65 -17.65
C LEU A 29 -15.01 -3.79 -17.32
N CYS A 30 -15.15 -2.46 -17.21
CA CYS A 30 -14.08 -1.52 -16.85
C CYS A 30 -14.09 -1.16 -15.36
N SER A 31 -14.82 -1.88 -14.50
CA SER A 31 -14.79 -1.67 -13.05
C SER A 31 -13.38 -2.05 -12.54
N LYS A 32 -12.55 -1.04 -12.33
CA LYS A 32 -11.22 -1.19 -11.73
C LYS A 32 -11.42 -1.27 -10.22
N ALA A 33 -11.07 -2.40 -9.64
CA ALA A 33 -11.10 -2.60 -8.20
C ALA A 33 -10.05 -1.71 -7.51
N GLN A 34 -10.23 -1.49 -6.22
CA GLN A 34 -9.37 -0.61 -5.42
C GLN A 34 -7.99 -1.25 -5.19
N LEU A 35 -6.97 -0.43 -5.03
CA LEU A 35 -5.58 -0.84 -4.94
C LEU A 35 -5.06 -0.77 -3.52
N ASN A 36 -3.93 -1.47 -3.26
CA ASN A 36 -3.20 -1.44 -2.00
C ASN A 36 -3.22 -0.01 -1.39
N PRO A 37 -3.59 0.13 -0.12
CA PRO A 37 -3.87 1.43 0.48
C PRO A 37 -2.68 2.40 0.41
N PHE A 38 -1.46 2.01 0.77
CA PHE A 38 -0.30 2.90 0.73
C PHE A 38 0.53 2.68 -0.53
N GLN A 39 0.85 3.76 -1.26
CA GLN A 39 1.58 3.68 -2.53
C GLN A 39 2.89 4.47 -2.54
N ASN A 40 3.08 5.43 -1.61
CA ASN A 40 4.22 6.33 -1.63
C ASN A 40 5.18 6.19 -0.43
N MET A 41 4.94 5.23 0.48
CA MET A 41 5.73 5.09 1.71
C MET A 41 6.98 4.20 1.57
N TYR A 42 7.44 3.95 0.34
CA TYR A 42 8.58 3.05 0.05
C TYR A 42 9.87 3.43 0.76
N PHE A 43 10.12 4.72 0.93
CA PHE A 43 11.33 5.21 1.59
C PHE A 43 11.13 5.46 3.08
N GLN A 44 9.90 5.79 3.51
CA GLN A 44 9.61 6.23 4.88
C GLN A 44 9.33 5.08 5.84
N ASN A 45 8.66 4.01 5.33
CA ASN A 45 8.26 2.87 6.14
C ASN A 45 8.35 1.56 5.35
N GLN A 46 9.57 1.06 5.15
CA GLN A 46 9.82 -0.18 4.41
C GLN A 46 9.26 -1.42 5.14
N TYR A 47 9.22 -1.39 6.47
CA TYR A 47 8.64 -2.48 7.28
C TYR A 47 7.15 -2.70 6.99
N MET A 48 6.42 -1.67 6.62
CA MET A 48 5.01 -1.80 6.23
C MET A 48 4.80 -2.76 5.05
N TYR A 49 5.77 -2.83 4.13
CA TYR A 49 5.69 -3.65 2.91
C TYR A 49 6.44 -4.97 3.01
N ASN A 50 7.48 -5.01 3.82
CA ASN A 50 8.39 -6.17 3.88
C ASN A 50 8.76 -6.48 5.34
N PRO A 51 8.32 -7.64 5.88
CA PRO A 51 8.62 -8.02 7.25
C PRO A 51 10.12 -8.21 7.53
N ALA A 52 10.95 -8.45 6.50
CA ALA A 52 12.40 -8.53 6.65
C ALA A 52 13.05 -7.19 7.09
N MET A 53 12.30 -6.09 7.01
CA MET A 53 12.79 -4.76 7.39
C MET A 53 12.49 -4.39 8.86
N ALA A 54 11.80 -5.25 9.62
CA ALA A 54 11.49 -5.02 11.01
C ALA A 54 12.76 -4.98 11.86
N GLY A 55 12.96 -3.92 12.65
CA GLY A 55 14.11 -3.77 13.55
C GLY A 55 15.47 -3.62 12.83
N LEU A 56 15.47 -3.19 11.57
CA LEU A 56 16.71 -2.95 10.83
C LEU A 56 17.51 -1.81 11.44
N ASP A 57 16.84 -0.76 11.87
CA ASP A 57 17.43 0.34 12.64
C ASP A 57 17.56 -0.07 14.10
N LYS A 58 18.69 0.27 14.73
CA LYS A 58 18.95 -0.02 16.17
C LYS A 58 18.20 0.93 17.10
N VAL A 59 17.01 1.33 16.74
CA VAL A 59 16.12 2.24 17.47
C VAL A 59 14.71 1.65 17.52
N LEU A 60 13.88 2.08 18.45
CA LEU A 60 12.45 1.79 18.39
C LEU A 60 11.81 2.78 17.42
N ASN A 61 11.39 2.30 16.27
CA ASN A 61 10.59 3.05 15.31
C ASN A 61 9.10 2.88 15.63
N LEU A 62 8.38 3.96 15.74
CA LEU A 62 6.93 4.00 15.83
C LEU A 62 6.40 4.85 14.68
N ASN A 63 5.70 4.24 13.73
CA ASN A 63 5.15 4.93 12.56
C ASN A 63 3.63 4.93 12.61
N LEU A 64 3.05 6.12 12.42
CA LEU A 64 1.62 6.32 12.20
C LEU A 64 1.45 6.82 10.77
N ASN A 65 0.61 6.15 10.00
CA ASN A 65 0.34 6.54 8.63
C ASN A 65 -1.17 6.60 8.41
N TYR A 66 -1.60 7.59 7.65
CA TYR A 66 -2.99 7.76 7.25
C TYR A 66 -3.06 8.08 5.77
N ARG A 67 -3.98 7.44 5.07
CA ARG A 67 -4.31 7.71 3.68
C ARG A 67 -5.81 7.90 3.51
N GLN A 68 -6.20 8.86 2.68
CA GLN A 68 -7.54 9.00 2.18
C GLN A 68 -7.50 9.11 0.66
N GLN A 69 -8.24 8.25 -0.01
CA GLN A 69 -8.43 8.28 -1.46
C GLN A 69 -9.68 9.09 -1.79
N TRP A 70 -9.70 9.74 -2.96
CA TRP A 70 -10.89 10.38 -3.55
C TRP A 70 -11.69 11.23 -2.56
N SER A 71 -11.04 12.23 -1.99
CA SER A 71 -11.58 13.06 -0.90
C SER A 71 -12.97 13.67 -1.16
N ASN A 72 -13.37 13.74 -2.43
CA ASN A 72 -14.66 14.32 -2.86
C ASN A 72 -15.79 13.27 -2.97
N PHE A 73 -15.54 12.00 -2.60
CA PHE A 73 -16.51 10.94 -2.79
C PHE A 73 -17.06 10.43 -1.44
N PRO A 74 -18.40 10.37 -1.24
CA PRO A 74 -18.97 9.76 -0.04
C PRO A 74 -18.58 8.28 0.05
N GLY A 75 -18.12 7.82 1.23
CA GLY A 75 -17.63 6.45 1.42
C GLY A 75 -16.25 6.18 0.82
N ALA A 76 -15.52 7.23 0.46
CA ALA A 76 -14.14 7.13 -0.05
C ALA A 76 -13.24 6.30 0.89
N PRO A 77 -12.33 5.48 0.31
CA PRO A 77 -11.45 4.63 1.11
C PRO A 77 -10.54 5.44 2.04
N LYS A 78 -10.42 4.96 3.26
CA LYS A 78 -9.54 5.50 4.31
C LYS A 78 -8.75 4.36 4.91
N THR A 79 -7.44 4.56 5.05
CA THR A 79 -6.58 3.57 5.67
C THR A 79 -5.72 4.22 6.73
N GLY A 80 -5.74 3.66 7.92
CA GLY A 80 -4.81 3.96 9.00
C GLY A 80 -3.83 2.81 9.17
N SER A 81 -2.56 3.11 9.49
CA SER A 81 -1.57 2.09 9.84
C SER A 81 -0.72 2.56 11.01
N LEU A 82 -0.49 1.64 11.94
CA LEU A 82 0.48 1.76 13.01
C LEU A 82 1.50 0.66 12.85
N THR A 83 2.79 1.00 12.67
CA THR A 83 3.88 0.04 12.77
C THR A 83 4.83 0.41 13.90
N ALA A 84 5.25 -0.59 14.67
CA ALA A 84 6.28 -0.46 15.68
C ALA A 84 7.31 -1.55 15.44
N ASP A 85 8.60 -1.20 15.37
CA ASP A 85 9.68 -2.18 15.18
C ASP A 85 10.94 -1.77 15.93
N PHE A 86 11.68 -2.75 16.43
CA PHE A 86 12.96 -2.52 17.10
C PHE A 86 13.85 -3.76 17.06
N GLN A 87 15.11 -3.60 17.40
CA GLN A 87 16.10 -4.65 17.47
C GLN A 87 16.37 -5.02 18.94
N PRO A 88 15.75 -6.08 19.50
CA PRO A 88 15.94 -6.50 20.90
C PRO A 88 17.30 -7.14 21.15
N ALA A 89 17.89 -7.78 20.14
CA ALA A 89 19.19 -8.44 20.20
C ALA A 89 19.93 -8.30 18.86
N ASP A 90 21.23 -8.54 18.86
CA ASP A 90 22.01 -8.53 17.61
C ASP A 90 21.38 -9.48 16.58
N LYS A 91 21.24 -9.01 15.35
CA LYS A 91 20.66 -9.74 14.22
C LYS A 91 19.17 -10.09 14.32
N VAL A 92 18.49 -9.70 15.40
CA VAL A 92 17.07 -10.01 15.60
C VAL A 92 16.23 -8.76 15.60
N GLY A 93 15.30 -8.67 14.66
CA GLY A 93 14.27 -7.64 14.62
C GLY A 93 12.92 -8.20 15.07
N VAL A 94 12.14 -7.39 15.77
CA VAL A 94 10.74 -7.68 16.09
C VAL A 94 9.88 -6.49 15.71
N GLY A 95 8.64 -6.75 15.36
CA GLY A 95 7.72 -5.71 14.95
C GLY A 95 6.26 -6.04 15.18
N LEU A 96 5.45 -5.01 15.19
CA LEU A 96 4.00 -5.04 15.20
C LEU A 96 3.49 -4.15 14.06
N ASN A 97 2.57 -4.68 13.26
CA ASN A 97 1.90 -3.93 12.19
C ASN A 97 0.39 -4.05 12.38
N VAL A 98 -0.27 -2.93 12.58
CA VAL A 98 -1.73 -2.82 12.68
C VAL A 98 -2.20 -1.93 11.55
N THR A 99 -3.10 -2.45 10.72
CA THR A 99 -3.71 -1.70 9.62
C THR A 99 -5.23 -1.78 9.76
N ASP A 100 -5.89 -0.63 9.62
CA ASP A 100 -7.33 -0.49 9.58
C ASP A 100 -7.73 0.19 8.27
N ASP A 101 -8.43 -0.53 7.43
CA ASP A 101 -8.88 -0.09 6.12
C ASP A 101 -10.40 -0.04 6.06
N GLN A 102 -10.95 1.10 5.68
CA GLN A 102 -12.36 1.26 5.45
C GLN A 102 -12.61 1.66 3.99
N SER A 103 -13.36 0.83 3.29
CA SER A 103 -13.69 1.01 1.89
C SER A 103 -15.18 0.81 1.67
N GLY A 104 -15.90 1.90 1.43
CA GLY A 104 -17.36 1.89 1.41
C GLY A 104 -17.93 1.38 2.74
N LEU A 105 -18.69 0.30 2.68
CA LEU A 105 -19.31 -0.34 3.85
C LEU A 105 -18.36 -1.33 4.58
N ILE A 106 -17.28 -1.76 3.93
CA ILE A 106 -16.40 -2.79 4.49
C ILE A 106 -15.27 -2.13 5.29
N ARG A 107 -15.08 -2.58 6.52
CA ARG A 107 -13.94 -2.26 7.37
C ARG A 107 -13.13 -3.51 7.60
N SER A 108 -11.84 -3.45 7.36
CA SER A 108 -10.88 -4.55 7.52
C SER A 108 -9.77 -4.14 8.47
N THR A 109 -9.61 -4.86 9.56
CA THR A 109 -8.55 -4.63 10.55
C THR A 109 -7.59 -5.81 10.54
N ARG A 110 -6.30 -5.53 10.36
CA ARG A 110 -5.23 -6.52 10.30
C ARG A 110 -4.19 -6.23 11.38
N VAL A 111 -3.85 -7.24 12.19
CA VAL A 111 -2.85 -7.15 13.25
C VAL A 111 -1.82 -8.25 13.05
N MET A 112 -0.55 -7.87 12.86
CA MET A 112 0.55 -8.79 12.56
C MET A 112 1.71 -8.56 13.51
N ALA A 113 2.20 -9.64 14.13
CA ALA A 113 3.45 -9.67 14.86
C ALA A 113 4.55 -10.24 13.96
N THR A 114 5.72 -9.62 13.98
CA THR A 114 6.82 -9.92 13.06
C THR A 114 8.07 -10.34 13.84
N TYR A 115 8.76 -11.34 13.31
CA TYR A 115 10.13 -11.71 13.65
C TYR A 115 10.99 -11.57 12.40
N ALA A 116 12.13 -10.90 12.53
CA ALA A 116 13.11 -10.75 11.46
C ALA A 116 14.49 -11.22 11.94
N TYR A 117 15.26 -11.78 11.00
CA TYR A 117 16.64 -12.14 11.22
C TYR A 117 17.54 -11.47 10.20
N HIS A 118 18.54 -10.72 10.69
CA HIS A 118 19.47 -9.94 9.88
C HIS A 118 20.83 -10.64 9.86
N LEU A 119 21.16 -11.26 8.73
CA LEU A 119 22.42 -11.95 8.50
C LEU A 119 23.46 -10.96 7.94
N PRO A 120 24.49 -10.52 8.69
CA PRO A 120 25.58 -9.74 8.14
C PRO A 120 26.32 -10.57 7.10
N LEU A 121 26.57 -10.00 5.92
CA LEU A 121 27.35 -10.62 4.84
C LEU A 121 28.79 -10.08 4.82
N SER A 122 29.02 -8.90 5.38
CA SER A 122 30.31 -8.29 5.53
C SER A 122 30.43 -7.61 6.89
N ASP A 123 31.65 -7.25 7.28
CA ASP A 123 31.92 -6.52 8.52
C ASP A 123 31.45 -5.05 8.46
N GLN A 124 30.97 -4.59 7.30
CA GLN A 124 30.54 -3.20 7.09
C GLN A 124 29.03 -3.08 7.25
N THR A 125 28.30 -2.97 6.13
CA THR A 125 26.88 -2.59 6.15
C THR A 125 26.00 -3.53 5.34
N GLU A 126 26.62 -4.53 4.70
CA GLU A 126 25.91 -5.48 3.86
C GLU A 126 25.23 -6.54 4.70
N GLN A 127 23.94 -6.71 4.52
CA GLN A 127 23.17 -7.74 5.22
C GLN A 127 22.04 -8.30 4.36
N LEU A 128 21.76 -9.57 4.60
CA LEU A 128 20.60 -10.27 4.07
C LEU A 128 19.62 -10.51 5.21
N SER A 129 18.41 -9.99 5.06
CA SER A 129 17.39 -10.05 6.08
C SER A 129 16.23 -10.95 5.66
N PHE A 130 15.70 -11.72 6.60
CA PHE A 130 14.54 -12.57 6.44
C PHE A 130 13.50 -12.17 7.48
N GLY A 131 12.24 -12.12 7.09
CA GLY A 131 11.16 -11.76 8.02
C GLY A 131 9.94 -12.64 7.83
N VAL A 132 9.30 -12.97 8.95
CA VAL A 132 8.03 -13.69 8.98
C VAL A 132 7.08 -12.92 9.89
N SER A 133 5.85 -12.70 9.42
CA SER A 133 4.79 -12.16 10.27
C SER A 133 3.67 -13.19 10.40
N LEU A 134 3.06 -13.21 11.58
CA LEU A 134 1.87 -14.00 11.86
C LEU A 134 0.86 -13.10 12.58
N GLY A 135 -0.41 -13.31 12.29
CA GLY A 135 -1.45 -12.50 12.89
C GLY A 135 -2.86 -12.83 12.44
N VAL A 136 -3.74 -11.88 12.61
CA VAL A 136 -5.16 -12.04 12.33
C VAL A 136 -5.67 -10.91 11.45
N ASN A 137 -6.66 -11.25 10.63
CA ASN A 137 -7.42 -10.31 9.81
C ASN A 137 -8.91 -10.48 10.10
N ASP A 138 -9.59 -9.38 10.40
CA ASP A 138 -11.03 -9.32 10.63
C ASP A 138 -11.66 -8.31 9.65
N SER A 139 -12.71 -8.72 8.94
CA SER A 139 -13.40 -7.87 7.98
C SER A 139 -14.89 -7.89 8.27
N ARG A 140 -15.48 -6.70 8.39
CA ARG A 140 -16.91 -6.52 8.77
C ARG A 140 -17.55 -5.44 7.93
N VAL A 141 -18.85 -5.56 7.74
CA VAL A 141 -19.70 -4.47 7.24
C VAL A 141 -19.98 -3.51 8.38
N ASN A 142 -19.69 -2.24 8.18
CA ASN A 142 -19.98 -1.18 9.15
C ASN A 142 -21.45 -0.78 9.05
N TYR A 143 -22.24 -1.12 10.06
CA TYR A 143 -23.66 -0.80 10.12
C TYR A 143 -23.95 0.70 10.12
N ASP A 144 -23.07 1.53 10.71
CA ASP A 144 -23.25 2.98 10.79
C ASP A 144 -23.14 3.68 9.43
N ALA A 145 -22.54 3.00 8.44
CA ALA A 145 -22.36 3.53 7.10
C ALA A 145 -23.47 3.12 6.11
N ILE A 146 -24.45 2.32 6.57
CA ILE A 146 -25.51 1.80 5.70
C ILE A 146 -26.61 2.86 5.53
N ASN A 147 -26.85 3.27 4.29
CA ASN A 147 -28.02 4.06 3.89
C ASN A 147 -29.06 3.11 3.25
N GLY A 148 -29.79 2.35 4.09
CA GLY A 148 -30.76 1.36 3.59
C GLY A 148 -31.24 0.42 4.68
N ASP A 149 -31.67 -0.78 4.30
CA ASP A 149 -32.18 -1.79 5.23
C ASP A 149 -31.00 -2.45 5.97
N VAL A 150 -30.83 -2.11 7.24
CA VAL A 150 -29.83 -2.70 8.15
C VAL A 150 -30.16 -4.13 8.56
N THR A 151 -31.37 -4.63 8.25
CA THR A 151 -31.83 -5.99 8.59
C THR A 151 -31.52 -7.02 7.50
N ASP A 152 -30.77 -6.63 6.44
CA ASP A 152 -30.38 -7.54 5.37
C ASP A 152 -29.59 -8.74 5.92
N GLN A 153 -30.10 -9.94 5.64
CA GLN A 153 -29.51 -11.20 6.09
C GLN A 153 -28.09 -11.42 5.55
N GLU A 154 -27.75 -10.91 4.38
CA GLU A 154 -26.40 -11.07 3.81
C GLU A 154 -25.38 -10.24 4.60
N ILE A 155 -25.74 -9.07 5.09
CA ILE A 155 -24.92 -8.27 6.00
C ILE A 155 -24.68 -9.03 7.30
N ALA A 156 -25.75 -9.60 7.88
CA ALA A 156 -25.65 -10.37 9.10
C ALA A 156 -24.76 -11.60 8.93
N LYS A 157 -24.89 -12.34 7.82
CA LYS A 157 -24.00 -13.48 7.48
C LYS A 157 -22.54 -13.05 7.32
N TYR A 158 -22.29 -11.94 6.63
CA TYR A 158 -20.92 -11.42 6.46
C TYR A 158 -20.29 -11.10 7.82
N ASN A 159 -21.01 -10.46 8.72
CA ASN A 159 -20.53 -10.08 10.04
C ASN A 159 -20.42 -11.26 11.02
N GLN A 160 -21.01 -12.42 10.70
CA GLN A 160 -20.80 -13.68 11.44
C GLN A 160 -19.50 -14.40 11.04
N LEU A 161 -18.85 -14.01 9.95
CA LEU A 161 -17.57 -14.57 9.56
C LEU A 161 -16.52 -14.24 10.63
N LYS A 162 -15.83 -15.28 11.11
CA LYS A 162 -14.80 -15.12 12.15
C LYS A 162 -13.52 -14.52 11.58
N ALA A 163 -12.81 -13.76 12.40
CA ALA A 163 -11.43 -13.38 12.09
C ALA A 163 -10.62 -14.62 11.73
N TYR A 164 -9.64 -14.47 10.84
CA TYR A 164 -8.80 -15.58 10.38
C TYR A 164 -7.31 -15.26 10.54
N ALA A 165 -6.54 -16.33 10.78
CA ALA A 165 -5.10 -16.25 10.80
C ALA A 165 -4.53 -16.02 9.39
N ASP A 166 -3.50 -15.20 9.30
CA ASP A 166 -2.74 -14.93 8.08
C ASP A 166 -1.27 -14.73 8.42
N GLY A 167 -0.43 -14.67 7.40
CA GLY A 167 1.00 -14.47 7.57
C GLY A 167 1.61 -13.70 6.41
N ASP A 168 2.84 -13.21 6.63
CA ASP A 168 3.69 -12.61 5.60
C ASP A 168 5.07 -13.25 5.64
N PHE A 169 5.73 -13.26 4.52
CA PHE A 169 7.14 -13.61 4.39
C PHE A 169 7.87 -12.55 3.59
N GLY A 170 9.11 -12.25 3.96
CA GLY A 170 9.92 -11.30 3.24
C GLY A 170 11.41 -11.60 3.30
N VAL A 171 12.10 -11.11 2.28
CA VAL A 171 13.55 -11.15 2.17
C VAL A 171 14.03 -9.77 1.70
N ALA A 172 15.15 -9.30 2.21
CA ALA A 172 15.76 -8.06 1.77
C ALA A 172 17.29 -8.13 1.85
N TYR A 173 17.94 -7.63 0.82
CA TYR A 173 19.34 -7.27 0.86
C TYR A 173 19.47 -5.77 1.05
N THR A 174 20.30 -5.36 1.99
CA THR A 174 20.58 -3.96 2.27
C THR A 174 22.08 -3.71 2.38
N SER A 175 22.51 -2.58 1.85
CA SER A 175 23.85 -2.02 2.05
C SER A 175 23.74 -0.52 2.25
N ASP A 176 24.85 0.22 2.39
CA ASP A 176 24.84 1.68 2.48
C ASP A 176 24.10 2.33 1.33
N LYS A 177 24.25 1.77 0.11
CA LYS A 177 23.74 2.36 -1.11
C LYS A 177 22.57 1.59 -1.73
N LEU A 178 22.56 0.26 -1.62
CA LEU A 178 21.63 -0.60 -2.34
C LEU A 178 20.61 -1.24 -1.38
N TYR A 179 19.35 -1.13 -1.73
CA TYR A 179 18.25 -1.92 -1.20
C TYR A 179 17.61 -2.73 -2.31
N ILE A 180 17.45 -4.02 -2.09
CA ILE A 180 16.61 -4.91 -2.91
C ILE A 180 15.80 -5.77 -1.95
N GLY A 181 14.47 -5.73 -2.08
CA GLY A 181 13.59 -6.51 -1.22
C GLY A 181 12.43 -7.13 -1.97
N GLY A 182 11.94 -8.24 -1.43
CA GLY A 182 10.73 -8.90 -1.90
C GLY A 182 9.92 -9.43 -0.73
N ALA A 183 8.61 -9.39 -0.84
CA ALA A 183 7.71 -9.91 0.17
C ALA A 183 6.48 -10.58 -0.46
N LEU A 184 5.96 -11.56 0.27
CA LEU A 184 4.70 -12.25 0.06
C LEU A 184 3.80 -11.89 1.24
N PRO A 185 3.09 -10.76 1.20
CA PRO A 185 2.07 -10.45 2.18
C PRO A 185 0.81 -11.27 1.90
N ASN A 186 0.00 -11.49 2.93
CA ASN A 186 -1.25 -12.24 2.81
C ASN A 186 -1.05 -13.67 2.27
N LEU A 187 -0.19 -14.46 2.92
CA LEU A 187 0.14 -15.84 2.50
C LEU A 187 -1.11 -16.72 2.33
N LYS A 188 -2.13 -16.51 3.17
CA LYS A 188 -3.40 -17.23 3.02
C LYS A 188 -4.03 -16.98 1.66
N ALA A 189 -4.09 -15.73 1.22
CA ALA A 189 -4.67 -15.37 -0.07
C ALA A 189 -3.80 -15.83 -1.26
N ALA A 190 -2.49 -15.91 -1.08
CA ALA A 190 -1.54 -16.35 -2.11
C ALA A 190 -1.59 -17.86 -2.35
N PHE A 191 -1.69 -18.67 -1.29
CA PHE A 191 -1.54 -20.14 -1.39
C PHE A 191 -2.83 -20.93 -1.22
N PHE A 192 -3.87 -20.34 -0.59
CA PHE A 192 -5.11 -21.05 -0.32
C PHE A 192 -6.27 -20.39 -1.06
N LYS A 193 -7.07 -21.21 -1.78
CA LYS A 193 -8.33 -20.73 -2.32
C LYS A 193 -9.30 -20.49 -1.17
N ASN A 194 -9.73 -19.23 -1.01
CA ASN A 194 -10.76 -18.92 -0.03
C ASN A 194 -12.08 -19.53 -0.48
N SER A 195 -12.64 -20.41 0.36
CA SER A 195 -14.02 -20.92 0.23
C SER A 195 -15.04 -19.97 0.87
N ASP A 196 -14.57 -18.95 1.60
CA ASP A 196 -15.42 -18.02 2.32
C ASP A 196 -15.97 -16.93 1.38
N SER A 197 -17.22 -16.52 1.56
CA SER A 197 -17.91 -15.46 0.79
C SER A 197 -17.36 -14.05 1.08
N ARG A 198 -16.11 -13.92 1.50
CA ARG A 198 -15.48 -12.61 1.79
C ARG A 198 -15.11 -11.89 0.51
N PHE A 199 -15.28 -10.59 0.54
CA PHE A 199 -14.70 -9.74 -0.48
C PHE A 199 -13.17 -9.79 -0.36
N ASP A 200 -12.51 -10.37 -1.34
CA ASP A 200 -11.09 -10.73 -1.31
C ASP A 200 -10.32 -10.13 -2.50
N ALA A 201 -10.85 -9.06 -3.06
CA ALA A 201 -10.15 -8.27 -4.05
C ALA A 201 -9.17 -7.29 -3.37
N ASP A 202 -8.22 -6.75 -4.13
CA ASP A 202 -7.28 -5.69 -3.74
C ASP A 202 -6.18 -6.08 -2.75
N ARG A 203 -5.99 -7.38 -2.47
CA ARG A 203 -4.90 -7.82 -1.61
C ARG A 203 -3.59 -7.88 -2.36
N LEU A 204 -2.58 -7.27 -1.79
CA LEU A 204 -1.21 -7.41 -2.26
C LEU A 204 -0.74 -8.84 -2.01
N LEU A 205 -0.41 -9.56 -3.09
CA LEU A 205 0.06 -10.95 -3.03
C LEU A 205 1.58 -11.05 -3.10
N PHE A 206 2.20 -10.14 -3.83
CA PHE A 206 3.64 -10.07 -3.99
C PHE A 206 4.07 -8.62 -4.21
N ILE A 207 5.19 -8.25 -3.63
CA ILE A 207 5.87 -6.99 -3.89
C ILE A 207 7.37 -7.23 -3.96
N THR A 208 8.01 -6.62 -4.93
CA THR A 208 9.46 -6.47 -4.94
C THR A 208 9.83 -5.03 -5.24
N SER A 209 10.91 -4.55 -4.64
CA SER A 209 11.38 -3.20 -4.89
C SER A 209 12.89 -3.10 -4.74
N ALA A 210 13.48 -2.18 -5.49
CA ALA A 210 14.90 -1.87 -5.44
C ALA A 210 15.11 -0.37 -5.46
N SER A 211 16.08 0.11 -4.69
CA SER A 211 16.52 1.51 -4.71
C SER A 211 18.02 1.60 -4.52
N TYR A 212 18.62 2.64 -5.13
CA TYR A 212 20.05 2.87 -5.06
C TYR A 212 20.35 4.33 -4.71
N LYS A 213 21.09 4.56 -3.62
CA LYS A 213 21.46 5.90 -3.15
C LYS A 213 22.69 6.41 -3.92
N ILE A 214 22.54 7.54 -4.59
CA ILE A 214 23.56 8.25 -5.32
C ILE A 214 23.87 9.54 -4.57
N SER A 215 25.05 9.62 -3.96
CA SER A 215 25.53 10.85 -3.34
C SER A 215 25.96 11.83 -4.43
N LEU A 216 25.40 13.02 -4.43
CA LEU A 216 25.71 14.08 -5.37
C LEU A 216 26.86 14.92 -4.79
N GLU A 217 28.08 14.38 -4.90
CA GLU A 217 29.30 15.04 -4.42
C GLU A 217 29.63 16.28 -5.26
N GLY A 218 30.17 17.33 -4.65
CA GLY A 218 30.54 18.57 -5.32
C GLY A 218 29.65 19.76 -5.02
N THR A 219 28.50 19.57 -4.40
CA THR A 219 27.60 20.68 -4.01
C THR A 219 27.92 21.26 -2.64
N GLY A 220 28.85 20.64 -1.88
CA GLY A 220 29.17 21.04 -0.49
C GLY A 220 28.04 20.83 0.52
N GLN A 221 26.92 20.28 0.05
CA GLN A 221 25.71 19.96 0.85
C GLN A 221 25.39 18.50 0.63
N GLY A 222 25.04 17.77 1.68
CA GLY A 222 24.79 16.34 1.65
C GLY A 222 23.56 15.93 0.85
N PHE A 223 23.58 16.13 -0.47
CA PHE A 223 22.47 15.75 -1.36
C PHE A 223 22.56 14.29 -1.79
N VAL A 224 21.46 13.58 -1.68
CA VAL A 224 21.34 12.17 -2.11
C VAL A 224 20.12 12.00 -3.00
N LEU A 225 20.31 11.40 -4.17
CA LEU A 225 19.26 10.94 -5.06
C LEU A 225 19.12 9.42 -4.92
N ALA A 226 17.89 8.94 -4.65
CA ALA A 226 17.61 7.52 -4.56
C ALA A 226 16.50 7.13 -5.56
N PRO A 227 16.86 6.73 -6.80
CA PRO A 227 15.91 6.10 -7.71
C PRO A 227 15.33 4.82 -7.11
N LEU A 228 14.06 4.55 -7.44
CA LEU A 228 13.27 3.41 -7.01
C LEU A 228 12.59 2.76 -8.21
N ALA A 229 12.57 1.44 -8.22
CA ALA A 229 11.66 0.64 -9.03
C ALA A 229 10.98 -0.39 -8.13
N ALA A 230 9.68 -0.63 -8.35
CA ALA A 230 8.93 -1.65 -7.64
C ALA A 230 7.95 -2.35 -8.59
N PHE A 231 7.63 -3.60 -8.24
CA PHE A 231 6.63 -4.41 -8.93
C PHE A 231 5.70 -5.03 -7.90
N ARG A 232 4.39 -4.92 -8.14
CA ARG A 232 3.34 -5.40 -7.24
C ARG A 232 2.34 -6.27 -7.98
N VAL A 233 2.03 -7.43 -7.39
CA VAL A 233 0.94 -8.31 -7.83
C VAL A 233 -0.21 -8.15 -6.85
N VAL A 234 -1.35 -7.70 -7.34
CA VAL A 234 -2.56 -7.44 -6.54
C VAL A 234 -3.68 -8.37 -7.01
N LYS A 235 -4.31 -9.08 -6.07
CA LYS A 235 -5.39 -10.03 -6.37
C LYS A 235 -6.57 -9.33 -7.03
N GLY A 236 -6.99 -9.83 -8.19
CA GLY A 236 -8.12 -9.28 -8.93
C GLY A 236 -7.81 -8.01 -9.73
N TYR A 237 -6.54 -7.63 -9.81
CA TYR A 237 -6.10 -6.45 -10.55
C TYR A 237 -4.92 -6.76 -11.48
N LYS A 238 -4.58 -5.81 -12.37
CA LYS A 238 -3.36 -5.91 -13.19
C LYS A 238 -2.13 -5.68 -12.32
N ASP A 239 -1.04 -6.32 -12.68
CA ASP A 239 0.26 -6.07 -12.06
C ASP A 239 0.65 -4.59 -12.22
N ILE A 240 1.29 -4.06 -11.18
CA ILE A 240 1.65 -2.64 -11.10
C ILE A 240 3.16 -2.52 -11.06
N VAL A 241 3.66 -1.66 -11.92
CA VAL A 241 5.06 -1.21 -11.88
C VAL A 241 5.07 0.21 -11.32
N ASP A 242 5.90 0.45 -10.32
CA ASP A 242 6.16 1.76 -9.77
C ASP A 242 7.59 2.16 -10.11
N ALA A 243 7.78 3.40 -10.54
CA ALA A 243 9.10 3.97 -10.80
C ALA A 243 9.16 5.39 -10.28
N GLY A 244 10.23 5.74 -9.58
CA GLY A 244 10.34 7.07 -8.99
C GLY A 244 11.71 7.35 -8.41
N ALA A 245 11.80 8.43 -7.66
CA ALA A 245 13.01 8.80 -6.94
C ALA A 245 12.68 9.62 -5.69
N ASN A 246 13.55 9.51 -4.71
CA ASN A 246 13.60 10.38 -3.54
C ASN A 246 14.88 11.22 -3.60
N PHE A 247 14.74 12.54 -3.43
CA PHE A 247 15.83 13.48 -3.32
C PHE A 247 15.92 14.00 -1.89
N THR A 248 17.01 13.68 -1.21
CA THR A 248 17.22 14.03 0.20
C THR A 248 18.29 15.13 0.33
N MET A 249 18.02 16.11 1.14
CA MET A 249 18.92 17.18 1.57
C MET A 249 19.32 16.91 3.03
N ASN A 250 20.35 16.09 3.24
CA ASN A 250 20.71 15.55 4.57
C ASN A 250 20.99 16.64 5.59
N ASP A 251 21.64 17.74 5.22
CA ASP A 251 22.00 18.83 6.14
C ASP A 251 20.77 19.53 6.74
N TYR A 252 19.65 19.50 6.01
CA TYR A 252 18.38 20.09 6.45
C TYR A 252 17.39 19.02 6.97
N GLY A 253 17.68 17.73 6.75
CA GLY A 253 16.74 16.65 7.02
C GLY A 253 15.48 16.74 6.17
N LEU A 254 15.54 17.37 5.00
CA LEU A 254 14.40 17.52 4.08
C LEU A 254 14.52 16.54 2.93
N TYR A 255 13.38 16.11 2.41
CA TYR A 255 13.34 15.35 1.17
C TYR A 255 12.13 15.70 0.29
N LEU A 256 12.29 15.42 -0.99
CA LEU A 256 11.24 15.49 -2.01
C LEU A 256 11.21 14.15 -2.72
N GLN A 257 10.03 13.68 -3.08
CA GLN A 257 9.89 12.45 -3.86
C GLN A 257 8.85 12.56 -4.95
N GLY A 258 9.06 11.79 -6.02
CA GLY A 258 8.10 11.59 -7.09
C GLY A 258 8.07 10.12 -7.48
N ILE A 259 6.88 9.53 -7.58
CA ILE A 259 6.70 8.12 -7.95
C ILE A 259 5.56 8.04 -8.97
N TYR A 260 5.84 7.46 -10.12
CA TYR A 260 4.84 7.11 -11.12
C TYR A 260 4.41 5.66 -10.90
N HIS A 261 3.12 5.41 -11.01
CA HIS A 261 2.49 4.11 -10.88
C HIS A 261 1.81 3.74 -12.20
N SER A 262 2.09 2.54 -12.74
CA SER A 262 1.52 2.08 -14.02
C SER A 262 -0.01 1.91 -14.03
N ASN A 263 -0.64 2.05 -12.86
CA ASN A 263 -2.09 2.12 -12.71
C ASN A 263 -2.68 3.51 -13.00
N GLU A 264 -1.95 4.33 -13.76
CA GLU A 264 -2.38 5.67 -14.16
C GLU A 264 -2.46 6.66 -12.98
N SER A 265 -1.49 6.61 -12.07
CA SER A 265 -1.38 7.61 -11.01
C SER A 265 0.07 8.07 -10.80
N MET A 266 0.25 9.26 -10.23
CA MET A 266 1.54 9.86 -9.92
C MET A 266 1.50 10.45 -8.51
N GLY A 267 2.40 9.97 -7.64
CA GLY A 267 2.61 10.50 -6.31
C GLY A 267 3.70 11.55 -6.29
N LEU A 268 3.42 12.69 -5.65
CA LEU A 268 4.39 13.71 -5.30
C LEU A 268 4.40 13.87 -3.80
N GLY A 269 5.57 13.94 -3.19
CA GLY A 269 5.69 14.02 -1.75
C GLY A 269 6.86 14.85 -1.29
N PHE A 270 6.75 15.30 -0.05
CA PHE A 270 7.83 15.96 0.68
C PHE A 270 7.79 15.53 2.15
N GLY A 271 8.88 15.72 2.82
CA GLY A 271 8.94 15.42 4.24
C GLY A 271 10.20 15.94 4.92
N LEU A 272 10.17 15.76 6.22
CA LEU A 272 11.24 16.15 7.15
C LEU A 272 11.66 14.86 7.86
N ASP A 273 12.95 14.56 7.87
CA ASP A 273 13.55 13.46 8.64
C ASP A 273 14.62 13.98 9.58
N GLN A 274 14.26 14.08 10.84
CA GLN A 274 15.11 14.52 11.93
C GLN A 274 15.60 13.34 12.77
N THR A 275 16.52 13.60 13.69
CA THR A 275 17.10 12.57 14.55
C THR A 275 16.04 11.74 15.28
N ASN A 276 15.05 12.39 15.90
CA ASN A 276 14.08 11.73 16.78
C ASN A 276 12.69 11.54 16.15
N TYR A 277 12.40 12.23 15.06
CA TYR A 277 11.10 12.15 14.38
C TYR A 277 11.23 12.41 12.89
N ALA A 278 10.26 11.90 12.14
CA ALA A 278 10.10 12.25 10.74
C ALA A 278 8.62 12.54 10.44
N PHE A 279 8.40 13.37 9.45
CA PHE A 279 7.07 13.67 8.91
C PHE A 279 7.10 13.51 7.40
N SER A 280 6.01 12.98 6.84
CA SER A 280 5.83 12.83 5.40
C SER A 280 4.44 13.26 4.97
N PHE A 281 4.37 13.92 3.82
CA PHE A 281 3.14 14.22 3.10
C PHE A 281 3.31 13.79 1.65
N ASN A 282 2.35 13.06 1.13
CA ASN A 282 2.30 12.66 -0.27
C ASN A 282 0.91 12.93 -0.84
N TYR A 283 0.86 13.37 -2.07
CA TYR A 283 -0.37 13.56 -2.81
C TYR A 283 -0.30 12.79 -4.13
N ASN A 284 -1.27 11.90 -4.34
CA ASN A 284 -1.43 11.13 -5.58
C ASN A 284 -2.43 11.82 -6.50
N LEU A 285 -1.96 12.11 -7.69
CA LEU A 285 -2.74 12.60 -8.81
C LEU A 285 -3.14 11.39 -9.68
N GLU A 286 -4.41 11.23 -9.94
CA GLU A 286 -4.87 10.32 -10.98
C GLU A 286 -4.55 10.92 -12.35
N THR A 287 -3.92 10.15 -13.23
CA THR A 287 -3.55 10.57 -14.60
C THR A 287 -4.48 9.97 -15.66
N GLY A 288 -5.29 8.98 -15.28
CA GLY A 288 -6.24 8.29 -16.15
C GLY A 288 -7.59 8.98 -16.30
N GLN A 289 -8.54 8.24 -16.85
CA GLN A 289 -9.89 8.75 -17.17
C GLN A 289 -10.69 9.22 -15.94
N ILE A 290 -10.38 8.69 -14.74
CA ILE A 290 -11.06 9.04 -13.49
C ILE A 290 -10.60 10.38 -12.90
N ARG A 291 -9.54 10.98 -13.44
CA ARG A 291 -8.96 12.25 -12.96
C ARG A 291 -9.99 13.36 -12.74
N ASN A 292 -10.99 13.45 -13.60
CA ASN A 292 -12.00 14.52 -13.54
C ASN A 292 -13.08 14.27 -12.49
N TYR A 293 -13.14 13.07 -11.92
CA TYR A 293 -14.18 12.65 -10.98
C TYR A 293 -13.66 12.43 -9.56
N THR A 294 -12.35 12.35 -9.38
CA THR A 294 -11.73 12.06 -8.08
C THR A 294 -10.84 13.23 -7.66
N GLY A 295 -10.87 13.55 -6.38
CA GLY A 295 -10.00 14.58 -5.79
C GLY A 295 -8.57 14.09 -5.49
N GLY A 296 -8.10 13.02 -6.17
CA GLY A 296 -6.81 12.40 -5.86
C GLY A 296 -6.79 11.69 -4.51
N ALA A 297 -5.59 11.36 -4.02
CA ALA A 297 -5.40 10.74 -2.70
C ALA A 297 -4.26 11.42 -1.95
N PHE A 298 -4.37 11.55 -0.64
CA PHE A 298 -3.25 12.02 0.18
C PHE A 298 -2.82 10.96 1.20
N GLU A 299 -1.53 10.96 1.49
CA GLU A 299 -0.90 10.10 2.50
C GLU A 299 -0.11 10.96 3.48
N LEU A 300 -0.35 10.76 4.76
CA LEU A 300 0.37 11.40 5.86
C LEU A 300 1.14 10.33 6.62
N GLY A 301 2.36 10.63 7.03
CA GLY A 301 3.16 9.76 7.88
C GLY A 301 3.87 10.54 8.98
N ILE A 302 3.87 9.99 10.17
CA ILE A 302 4.66 10.48 11.32
C ILE A 302 5.44 9.29 11.85
N LYS A 303 6.75 9.45 12.00
CA LYS A 303 7.65 8.47 12.60
C LYS A 303 8.30 9.05 13.83
N PHE A 304 8.29 8.31 14.92
CA PHE A 304 9.09 8.59 16.12
C PHE A 304 10.21 7.56 16.20
N LYS A 305 11.44 8.04 16.46
CA LYS A 305 12.66 7.23 16.64
C LYS A 305 13.07 7.34 18.10
N LEU A 306 12.75 6.32 18.89
CA LEU A 306 12.91 6.31 20.34
C LEU A 306 14.10 5.46 20.77
N PHE A 307 14.65 5.72 21.95
CA PHE A 307 15.77 4.95 22.54
C PHE A 307 17.02 4.87 21.67
N GLN A 308 17.35 5.93 20.95
CA GLN A 308 18.64 6.04 20.28
C GLN A 308 19.74 6.00 21.33
N LYS A 309 20.66 4.99 21.22
CA LYS A 309 21.89 5.04 22.00
C LYS A 309 22.69 6.26 21.53
N SER A 310 22.82 7.26 22.39
CA SER A 310 23.72 8.39 22.15
C SER A 310 25.15 7.83 22.07
N TYR A 311 25.66 7.69 20.84
CA TYR A 311 27.09 7.50 20.64
C TYR A 311 27.75 8.84 20.99
N ASN A 312 28.22 9.00 22.24
CA ASN A 312 29.13 10.07 22.57
C ASN A 312 30.36 9.95 21.66
N LYS A 313 30.50 10.87 20.71
CA LYS A 313 31.76 11.06 19.99
C LYS A 313 32.79 11.45 21.06
N GLN A 314 33.66 10.51 21.45
CA GLN A 314 34.96 10.81 22.07
C GLN A 314 35.94 11.17 20.98
#